data_9f3f36bcb269003ad3fd92d5cc63c1e7
#
_entry.id   9f3f36bcb269003ad3fd92d5cc63c1e7
#
_cell.length_a   1.000
_cell.length_b   1.000
_cell.length_c   1.000
_cell.angle_alpha   90.00
_cell.angle_beta   90.00
_cell.angle_gamma   90.00
#
_symmetry.space_group_name_H-M   'P 1'
#
loop_
_entity.id
_entity.type
_entity.pdbx_description
1 polymer ?
#
loop_
_entity_poly.entity_id
_entity_poly.type
_entity_poly.pdbx_seq_one_letter_code
_entity_poly.pdbx_strand_id
1 'polypeptide(L)'
;MREIPPLPELRFTEIPAASRYRYAGDRFSYMEAGQSELPPVLLLHGIGANSLHWRYQLAGLASRFRLIAWNAPGYMLSDNLRAETPSGRDYSDALDDFLKALGVAGFNIVANSFGTRVTQSFAHHYPGRIARAIFTGTSIARAASPEKRAQALKARAAMIERGSYAFGERVSALLGAAASRTIALVQQTLRATNPAGFMQAARFLAGDDTPPLGSGLTMPLLMIQGEEDRVTPAAANAELLARAVPDAKLLMLAGCGHLPEVEAPARVNELIERHLCVCSKT
;
A
#
# COMPACT_ATOMS: atom_id res chain seq x y z
N MET A 1 9.66 -14.37 -22.66
CA MET A 1 8.92 -13.25 -22.02
C MET A 1 7.93 -13.83 -21.03
N ARG A 2 7.96 -13.44 -19.74
CA ARG A 2 6.96 -13.95 -18.78
C ARG A 2 5.59 -13.39 -19.16
N GLU A 3 4.59 -14.26 -19.21
CA GLU A 3 3.20 -13.89 -19.46
C GLU A 3 2.66 -12.98 -18.34
N ILE A 4 1.78 -12.02 -18.68
CA ILE A 4 1.07 -11.23 -17.65
C ILE A 4 0.02 -12.16 -17.03
N PRO A 5 0.09 -12.47 -15.73
CA PRO A 5 -0.90 -13.33 -15.12
C PRO A 5 -2.29 -12.67 -15.15
N PRO A 6 -3.37 -13.47 -15.24
CA PRO A 6 -4.72 -12.95 -15.12
C PRO A 6 -4.94 -12.35 -13.73
N LEU A 7 -5.90 -11.43 -13.64
CA LEU A 7 -6.35 -10.89 -12.36
C LEU A 7 -7.52 -11.73 -11.83
N PRO A 8 -7.63 -11.89 -10.50
CA PRO A 8 -8.87 -12.35 -9.88
C PRO A 8 -10.03 -11.38 -10.15
N GLU A 9 -11.24 -11.84 -9.93
CA GLU A 9 -12.42 -10.98 -9.97
C GLU A 9 -12.36 -9.90 -8.89
N LEU A 10 -12.90 -8.72 -9.20
CA LEU A 10 -13.14 -7.68 -8.22
C LEU A 10 -14.31 -8.10 -7.32
N ARG A 11 -14.07 -8.13 -6.02
CA ARG A 11 -15.06 -8.48 -5.00
C ARG A 11 -15.50 -7.25 -4.22
N PHE A 12 -16.65 -7.37 -3.59
CA PHE A 12 -17.20 -6.34 -2.72
C PHE A 12 -17.56 -6.93 -1.36
N THR A 13 -17.45 -6.13 -0.31
CA THR A 13 -18.00 -6.42 1.01
C THR A 13 -18.65 -5.16 1.58
N GLU A 14 -19.69 -5.35 2.38
CA GLU A 14 -20.37 -4.23 3.02
C GLU A 14 -19.53 -3.65 4.17
N ILE A 15 -19.56 -2.33 4.30
CA ILE A 15 -19.01 -1.65 5.46
C ILE A 15 -19.88 -1.99 6.67
N PRO A 16 -19.29 -2.38 7.83
CA PRO A 16 -20.05 -2.67 9.03
C PRO A 16 -21.03 -1.53 9.39
N ALA A 17 -22.27 -1.87 9.69
CA ALA A 17 -23.33 -0.88 9.91
C ALA A 17 -22.96 0.18 10.96
N ALA A 18 -22.26 -0.23 12.02
CA ALA A 18 -21.79 0.65 13.09
C ALA A 18 -20.77 1.72 12.63
N SER A 19 -20.11 1.49 11.50
CA SER A 19 -19.04 2.36 10.97
C SER A 19 -19.48 3.18 9.75
N ARG A 20 -20.67 2.91 9.16
CA ARG A 20 -21.13 3.54 7.90
C ARG A 20 -21.16 5.06 7.95
N TYR A 21 -21.31 5.66 9.12
CA TYR A 21 -21.28 7.11 9.27
C TYR A 21 -19.96 7.76 8.83
N ARG A 22 -18.89 7.00 8.75
CA ARG A 22 -17.55 7.46 8.30
C ARG A 22 -17.45 7.57 6.78
N TYR A 23 -18.32 6.91 6.02
CA TYR A 23 -18.20 6.72 4.58
C TYR A 23 -19.34 7.39 3.80
N ALA A 24 -19.08 7.69 2.54
CA ALA A 24 -20.08 8.25 1.63
C ALA A 24 -21.06 7.20 1.10
N GLY A 25 -20.74 5.92 1.24
CA GLY A 25 -21.54 4.76 0.83
C GLY A 25 -21.40 3.61 1.83
N ASP A 26 -21.56 2.39 1.38
CA ASP A 26 -21.67 1.20 2.23
C ASP A 26 -20.79 0.02 1.86
N ARG A 27 -19.83 0.20 0.92
CA ARG A 27 -19.01 -0.92 0.41
C ARG A 27 -17.53 -0.65 0.34
N PHE A 28 -16.77 -1.73 0.51
CA PHE A 28 -15.39 -1.85 0.09
C PHE A 28 -15.28 -2.77 -1.13
N SER A 29 -14.31 -2.50 -2.00
CA SER A 29 -13.88 -3.40 -3.06
C SER A 29 -12.49 -3.95 -2.79
N TYR A 30 -12.20 -5.15 -3.31
CA TYR A 30 -10.90 -5.83 -3.13
C TYR A 30 -10.73 -6.93 -4.18
N MET A 31 -9.52 -7.44 -4.33
CA MET A 31 -9.25 -8.69 -5.04
C MET A 31 -8.71 -9.73 -4.08
N GLU A 32 -9.04 -10.99 -4.31
CA GLU A 32 -8.62 -12.09 -3.44
C GLU A 32 -8.15 -13.28 -4.27
N ALA A 33 -7.06 -13.92 -3.81
CA ALA A 33 -6.53 -15.16 -4.37
C ALA A 33 -6.01 -16.06 -3.25
N GLY A 34 -6.03 -17.38 -3.52
CA GLY A 34 -5.70 -18.41 -2.54
C GLY A 34 -6.91 -18.91 -1.76
N GLN A 35 -6.75 -20.02 -1.06
CA GLN A 35 -7.81 -20.65 -0.27
C GLN A 35 -8.03 -19.88 1.05
N SER A 36 -9.25 -19.88 1.55
CA SER A 36 -9.66 -19.13 2.77
C SER A 36 -8.95 -19.58 4.03
N GLU A 37 -8.53 -20.85 4.09
CA GLU A 37 -7.89 -21.50 5.24
C GLU A 37 -6.40 -21.19 5.34
N LEU A 38 -5.81 -20.66 4.25
CA LEU A 38 -4.40 -20.27 4.24
C LEU A 38 -4.15 -19.00 5.05
N PRO A 39 -2.91 -18.80 5.56
CA PRO A 39 -2.58 -17.60 6.31
C PRO A 39 -2.90 -16.32 5.53
N PRO A 40 -3.68 -15.37 6.10
CA PRO A 40 -4.06 -14.16 5.42
C PRO A 40 -2.89 -13.19 5.28
N VAL A 41 -2.75 -12.65 4.08
CA VAL A 41 -1.79 -11.59 3.75
C VAL A 41 -2.54 -10.44 3.09
N LEU A 42 -2.52 -9.30 3.75
CA LEU A 42 -3.12 -8.08 3.25
C LEU A 42 -2.13 -7.32 2.37
N LEU A 43 -2.59 -6.87 1.20
CA LEU A 43 -1.77 -6.16 0.22
C LEU A 43 -2.28 -4.72 0.09
N LEU A 44 -1.51 -3.73 0.56
CA LEU A 44 -1.88 -2.31 0.58
C LEU A 44 -1.11 -1.52 -0.47
N HIS A 45 -1.84 -0.98 -1.43
CA HIS A 45 -1.29 -0.23 -2.57
C HIS A 45 -0.76 1.17 -2.21
N GLY A 46 0.05 1.75 -3.10
CA GLY A 46 0.51 3.13 -3.07
C GLY A 46 -0.54 4.15 -3.52
N ILE A 47 -0.27 5.44 -3.30
CA ILE A 47 -1.16 6.53 -3.76
C ILE A 47 -1.30 6.53 -5.28
N GLY A 48 -2.54 6.50 -5.77
CA GLY A 48 -2.88 6.43 -7.17
C GLY A 48 -2.82 5.03 -7.78
N ALA A 49 -2.44 4.01 -7.00
CA ALA A 49 -2.58 2.60 -7.37
C ALA A 49 -3.91 2.03 -6.82
N ASN A 50 -4.10 0.73 -6.92
CA ASN A 50 -5.27 -0.02 -6.46
C ASN A 50 -4.94 -1.52 -6.45
N SER A 51 -5.93 -2.40 -6.26
CA SER A 51 -5.72 -3.86 -6.21
C SER A 51 -5.05 -4.45 -7.45
N LEU A 52 -5.17 -3.82 -8.63
CA LEU A 52 -4.49 -4.25 -9.87
C LEU A 52 -2.97 -4.28 -9.75
N HIS A 53 -2.43 -3.45 -8.87
CA HIS A 53 -1.00 -3.33 -8.60
C HIS A 53 -0.37 -4.67 -8.17
N TRP A 54 -1.12 -5.49 -7.43
CA TRP A 54 -0.66 -6.72 -6.81
C TRP A 54 -0.79 -7.97 -7.69
N ARG A 55 -0.98 -7.79 -8.99
CA ARG A 55 -1.20 -8.88 -9.97
C ARG A 55 -0.22 -10.05 -9.83
N TYR A 56 1.06 -9.73 -9.74
CA TYR A 56 2.11 -10.74 -9.67
C TYR A 56 2.17 -11.47 -8.31
N GLN A 57 1.81 -10.79 -7.24
CA GLN A 57 1.73 -11.36 -5.90
C GLN A 57 0.50 -12.25 -5.80
N LEU A 58 -0.67 -11.77 -6.27
CA LEU A 58 -1.91 -12.53 -6.32
C LEU A 58 -1.75 -13.84 -7.10
N ALA A 59 -1.06 -13.82 -8.24
CA ALA A 59 -0.82 -15.02 -9.02
C ALA A 59 0.29 -15.93 -8.46
N GLY A 60 1.36 -15.33 -7.94
CA GLY A 60 2.57 -16.07 -7.57
C GLY A 60 2.55 -16.69 -6.18
N LEU A 61 1.70 -16.21 -5.28
CA LEU A 61 1.68 -16.60 -3.87
C LEU A 61 0.38 -17.26 -3.42
N ALA A 62 -0.63 -17.37 -4.29
CA ALA A 62 -1.97 -17.91 -3.96
C ALA A 62 -1.98 -19.37 -3.50
N SER A 63 -0.95 -20.16 -3.82
CA SER A 63 -0.81 -21.54 -3.33
C SER A 63 -0.35 -21.63 -1.87
N ARG A 64 0.14 -20.54 -1.31
CA ARG A 64 0.72 -20.49 0.05
C ARG A 64 -0.05 -19.62 1.02
N PHE A 65 -0.76 -18.61 0.51
CA PHE A 65 -1.40 -17.56 1.32
C PHE A 65 -2.80 -17.23 0.79
N ARG A 66 -3.68 -16.82 1.68
CA ARG A 66 -4.90 -16.09 1.35
C ARG A 66 -4.53 -14.63 1.15
N LEU A 67 -4.41 -14.21 -0.09
CA LEU A 67 -3.97 -12.87 -0.47
C LEU A 67 -5.19 -11.96 -0.64
N ILE A 68 -5.22 -10.84 0.06
CA ILE A 68 -6.33 -9.88 0.04
C ILE A 68 -5.77 -8.52 -0.36
N ALA A 69 -5.92 -8.14 -1.62
CA ALA A 69 -5.53 -6.84 -2.13
C ALA A 69 -6.68 -5.85 -1.96
N TRP A 70 -6.62 -5.01 -0.92
CA TRP A 70 -7.67 -4.04 -0.69
C TRP A 70 -7.64 -2.90 -1.69
N ASN A 71 -8.77 -2.22 -1.85
CA ASN A 71 -8.80 -0.89 -2.39
C ASN A 71 -9.15 0.08 -1.26
N ALA A 72 -8.25 0.99 -0.96
CA ALA A 72 -8.44 1.98 0.09
C ALA A 72 -9.75 2.77 -0.14
N PRO A 73 -10.33 3.37 0.90
CA PRO A 73 -11.49 4.25 0.71
C PRO A 73 -11.27 5.25 -0.42
N GLY A 74 -12.24 5.30 -1.34
CA GLY A 74 -12.17 6.14 -2.55
C GLY A 74 -11.34 5.58 -3.70
N TYR A 75 -10.88 4.32 -3.64
CA TYR A 75 -10.16 3.67 -4.74
C TYR A 75 -10.97 2.51 -5.32
N MET A 76 -10.91 2.34 -6.64
CA MET A 76 -11.44 1.19 -7.39
C MET A 76 -12.82 0.71 -6.89
N LEU A 77 -13.79 1.59 -6.81
CA LEU A 77 -15.18 1.33 -6.36
C LEU A 77 -15.36 1.04 -4.86
N SER A 78 -14.35 1.24 -4.02
CA SER A 78 -14.55 1.43 -2.58
C SER A 78 -15.12 2.81 -2.32
N ASP A 79 -16.07 2.92 -1.41
CA ASP A 79 -16.65 4.21 -1.06
C ASP A 79 -15.67 5.12 -0.32
N ASN A 80 -15.77 6.41 -0.57
CA ASN A 80 -14.92 7.43 0.04
C ASN A 80 -15.18 7.57 1.54
N LEU A 81 -14.15 7.98 2.28
CA LEU A 81 -14.36 8.57 3.60
C LEU A 81 -15.15 9.88 3.47
N ARG A 82 -15.97 10.23 4.45
CA ARG A 82 -16.64 11.56 4.51
C ARG A 82 -15.67 12.66 4.88
N ALA A 83 -14.62 12.34 5.63
CA ALA A 83 -13.57 13.29 5.99
C ALA A 83 -12.85 13.80 4.73
N GLU A 84 -12.90 15.10 4.47
CA GLU A 84 -12.17 15.69 3.33
C GLU A 84 -10.65 15.61 3.51
N THR A 85 -10.17 15.65 4.75
CA THR A 85 -8.77 15.51 5.14
C THR A 85 -8.66 14.37 6.14
N PRO A 86 -8.64 13.10 5.67
CA PRO A 86 -8.52 11.97 6.55
C PRO A 86 -7.20 11.96 7.30
N SER A 87 -7.28 11.60 8.59
CA SER A 87 -6.13 11.36 9.46
C SER A 87 -5.57 9.93 9.29
N GLY A 88 -4.45 9.64 9.94
CA GLY A 88 -3.93 8.29 10.07
C GLY A 88 -4.90 7.39 10.82
N ARG A 89 -5.63 7.94 11.79
CA ARG A 89 -6.66 7.22 12.53
C ARG A 89 -7.82 6.83 11.61
N ASP A 90 -8.29 7.71 10.73
CA ASP A 90 -9.39 7.40 9.80
C ASP A 90 -9.04 6.24 8.87
N TYR A 91 -7.81 6.21 8.32
CA TYR A 91 -7.35 5.08 7.50
C TYR A 91 -7.14 3.80 8.32
N SER A 92 -6.69 3.91 9.57
CA SER A 92 -6.56 2.75 10.46
C SER A 92 -7.91 2.14 10.79
N ASP A 93 -8.90 2.98 11.11
CA ASP A 93 -10.27 2.55 11.38
C ASP A 93 -10.92 1.94 10.13
N ALA A 94 -10.66 2.52 8.93
CA ALA A 94 -11.15 1.96 7.67
C ALA A 94 -10.56 0.58 7.37
N LEU A 95 -9.28 0.38 7.68
CA LEU A 95 -8.63 -0.92 7.53
C LEU A 95 -9.21 -1.94 8.52
N ASP A 96 -9.48 -1.54 9.77
CA ASP A 96 -10.12 -2.41 10.77
C ASP A 96 -11.57 -2.76 10.39
N ASP A 97 -12.34 -1.80 9.89
CA ASP A 97 -13.69 -2.02 9.37
C ASP A 97 -13.69 -3.03 8.20
N PHE A 98 -12.75 -2.90 7.27
CA PHE A 98 -12.58 -3.84 6.16
C PHE A 98 -12.22 -5.25 6.64
N LEU A 99 -11.27 -5.36 7.57
CA LEU A 99 -10.87 -6.65 8.14
C LEU A 99 -12.02 -7.32 8.92
N LYS A 100 -12.81 -6.54 9.67
CA LYS A 100 -14.02 -7.03 10.36
C LYS A 100 -15.06 -7.56 9.37
N ALA A 101 -15.28 -6.83 8.26
CA ALA A 101 -16.22 -7.26 7.21
C ALA A 101 -15.81 -8.60 6.57
N LEU A 102 -14.51 -8.91 6.53
CA LEU A 102 -13.97 -10.17 6.00
C LEU A 102 -13.74 -11.26 7.07
N GLY A 103 -14.01 -10.98 8.35
CA GLY A 103 -13.76 -11.90 9.46
C GLY A 103 -12.27 -12.19 9.71
N VAL A 104 -11.37 -11.23 9.39
CA VAL A 104 -9.91 -11.39 9.54
C VAL A 104 -9.43 -10.72 10.82
N ALA A 105 -9.01 -11.51 11.79
CA ALA A 105 -8.54 -11.01 13.09
C ALA A 105 -7.03 -10.72 13.11
N GLY A 106 -6.19 -11.67 12.70
CA GLY A 106 -4.74 -11.54 12.62
C GLY A 106 -4.27 -11.81 11.20
N PHE A 107 -3.25 -11.10 10.73
CA PHE A 107 -2.79 -11.18 9.34
C PHE A 107 -1.33 -10.75 9.21
N ASN A 108 -0.74 -11.14 8.08
CA ASN A 108 0.50 -10.55 7.59
C ASN A 108 0.17 -9.40 6.62
N ILE A 109 1.11 -8.47 6.45
CA ILE A 109 0.88 -7.32 5.58
C ILE A 109 2.05 -7.08 4.64
N VAL A 110 1.75 -6.80 3.37
CA VAL A 110 2.69 -6.27 2.38
C VAL A 110 2.14 -4.92 1.92
N ALA A 111 2.91 -3.88 2.06
CA ALA A 111 2.45 -2.53 1.80
C ALA A 111 3.45 -1.74 0.95
N ASN A 112 2.93 -0.97 -0.01
CA ASN A 112 3.71 -0.06 -0.83
C ASN A 112 3.39 1.40 -0.51
N SER A 113 4.42 2.23 -0.35
CA SER A 113 4.31 3.70 -0.33
C SER A 113 3.22 4.23 0.64
N PHE A 114 2.11 4.79 0.14
CA PHE A 114 0.96 5.20 0.95
C PHE A 114 0.48 4.08 1.87
N GLY A 115 0.44 2.84 1.39
CA GLY A 115 0.07 1.67 2.20
C GLY A 115 1.01 1.48 3.39
N THR A 116 2.30 1.81 3.27
CA THR A 116 3.24 1.73 4.41
C THR A 116 2.92 2.76 5.49
N ARG A 117 2.44 3.96 5.09
CA ARG A 117 1.96 4.99 6.03
C ARG A 117 0.68 4.56 6.75
N VAL A 118 -0.26 3.96 6.01
CA VAL A 118 -1.47 3.38 6.61
C VAL A 118 -1.10 2.25 7.58
N THR A 119 -0.16 1.38 7.21
CA THR A 119 0.31 0.29 8.08
C THR A 119 0.96 0.81 9.36
N GLN A 120 1.81 1.83 9.30
CA GLN A 120 2.43 2.45 10.48
C GLN A 120 1.36 3.02 11.42
N SER A 121 0.38 3.74 10.87
CA SER A 121 -0.73 4.25 11.67
C SER A 121 -1.60 3.13 12.25
N PHE A 122 -1.91 2.09 11.48
CA PHE A 122 -2.67 0.94 11.94
C PHE A 122 -1.96 0.19 13.07
N ALA A 123 -0.67 -0.07 12.95
CA ALA A 123 0.12 -0.75 13.97
C ALA A 123 0.14 0.03 15.30
N HIS A 124 0.13 1.37 15.23
CA HIS A 124 0.05 2.24 16.40
C HIS A 124 -1.32 2.17 17.08
N HIS A 125 -2.41 2.25 16.31
CA HIS A 125 -3.77 2.30 16.85
C HIS A 125 -4.35 0.93 17.20
N TYR A 126 -3.86 -0.14 16.55
CA TYR A 126 -4.32 -1.52 16.71
C TYR A 126 -3.14 -2.47 16.94
N PRO A 127 -2.43 -2.33 18.07
CA PRO A 127 -1.22 -3.12 18.34
C PRO A 127 -1.52 -4.63 18.39
N GLY A 128 -0.55 -5.43 17.95
CA GLY A 128 -0.64 -6.90 18.00
C GLY A 128 -1.51 -7.56 16.91
N ARG A 129 -2.12 -6.79 16.00
CA ARG A 129 -2.95 -7.33 14.90
C ARG A 129 -2.13 -7.86 13.72
N ILE A 130 -0.96 -7.28 13.48
CA ILE A 130 -0.07 -7.63 12.38
C ILE A 130 0.97 -8.64 12.88
N ALA A 131 1.01 -9.82 12.27
CA ALA A 131 1.96 -10.86 12.66
C ALA A 131 3.36 -10.60 12.06
N ARG A 132 3.45 -10.21 10.78
CA ARG A 132 4.69 -9.83 10.08
C ARG A 132 4.38 -8.75 9.05
N ALA A 133 5.34 -7.86 8.81
CA ALA A 133 5.17 -6.77 7.85
C ALA A 133 6.29 -6.77 6.80
N ILE A 134 5.92 -6.43 5.57
CA ILE A 134 6.85 -6.17 4.47
C ILE A 134 6.47 -4.83 3.84
N PHE A 135 7.45 -3.92 3.71
CA PHE A 135 7.27 -2.63 3.07
C PHE A 135 8.06 -2.58 1.77
N THR A 136 7.44 -2.06 0.70
CA THR A 136 8.10 -1.72 -0.55
C THR A 136 7.93 -0.23 -0.81
N GLY A 137 8.92 0.43 -1.41
CA GLY A 137 8.86 1.88 -1.61
C GLY A 137 8.50 2.61 -0.32
N THR A 138 9.19 2.28 0.76
CA THR A 138 8.87 2.72 2.12
C THR A 138 8.68 4.22 2.22
N SER A 139 7.56 4.66 2.76
CA SER A 139 7.25 6.07 3.03
C SER A 139 7.11 6.28 4.54
N ILE A 140 7.74 7.32 5.05
CA ILE A 140 7.56 7.77 6.45
C ILE A 140 6.97 9.18 6.48
N ALA A 141 6.33 9.53 7.61
CA ALA A 141 5.96 10.91 7.83
C ALA A 141 7.21 11.78 7.99
N ARG A 142 7.19 12.92 7.35
CA ARG A 142 8.26 13.89 7.43
C ARG A 142 7.68 15.24 7.73
N ALA A 143 8.28 15.92 8.70
CA ALA A 143 7.97 17.32 8.92
C ALA A 143 8.28 18.07 7.61
N ALA A 144 7.26 18.64 7.01
CA ALA A 144 7.38 19.52 5.86
C ALA A 144 6.82 20.89 6.24
N SER A 145 7.42 21.96 5.72
CA SER A 145 6.87 23.29 5.98
C SER A 145 5.46 23.41 5.36
N PRO A 146 4.60 24.26 5.91
CA PRO A 146 3.25 24.49 5.35
C PRO A 146 3.27 24.80 3.86
N GLU A 147 4.29 25.54 3.38
CA GLU A 147 4.45 25.92 1.97
C GLU A 147 4.73 24.71 1.09
N LYS A 148 5.64 23.81 1.53
CA LYS A 148 5.94 22.57 0.79
C LYS A 148 4.73 21.65 0.71
N ARG A 149 3.93 21.57 1.78
CA ARG A 149 2.68 20.81 1.80
C ARG A 149 1.65 21.39 0.83
N ALA A 150 1.43 22.71 0.90
CA ALA A 150 0.53 23.41 -0.01
C ALA A 150 0.93 23.22 -1.48
N GLN A 151 2.23 23.33 -1.78
CA GLN A 151 2.76 23.10 -3.13
C GLN A 151 2.52 21.67 -3.60
N ALA A 152 2.74 20.67 -2.74
CA ALA A 152 2.50 19.27 -3.08
C ALA A 152 1.01 18.99 -3.34
N LEU A 153 0.11 19.56 -2.56
CA LEU A 153 -1.34 19.43 -2.77
C LEU A 153 -1.80 20.15 -4.04
N LYS A 154 -1.28 21.36 -4.30
CA LYS A 154 -1.55 22.10 -5.55
C LYS A 154 -1.13 21.32 -6.79
N ALA A 155 0.06 20.71 -6.77
CA ALA A 155 0.53 19.88 -7.89
C ALA A 155 -0.37 18.66 -8.14
N ARG A 156 -0.92 18.05 -7.08
CA ARG A 156 -1.87 16.92 -7.18
C ARG A 156 -3.23 17.36 -7.69
N ALA A 157 -3.73 18.52 -7.26
CA ALA A 157 -4.96 19.10 -7.78
C ALA A 157 -4.84 19.40 -9.29
N ALA A 158 -3.76 20.03 -9.73
CA ALA A 158 -3.49 20.27 -11.14
C ALA A 158 -3.40 18.97 -11.97
N MET A 159 -2.90 17.88 -11.38
CA MET A 159 -2.92 16.57 -12.04
C MET A 159 -4.35 16.05 -12.22
N ILE A 160 -5.22 16.22 -11.24
CA ILE A 160 -6.64 15.84 -11.33
C ILE A 160 -7.34 16.62 -12.44
N GLU A 161 -7.10 17.93 -12.56
CA GLU A 161 -7.67 18.79 -13.59
C GLU A 161 -7.25 18.35 -15.00
N ARG A 162 -6.05 17.80 -15.18
CA ARG A 162 -5.55 17.23 -16.44
C ARG A 162 -6.14 15.87 -16.78
N GLY A 163 -6.89 15.24 -15.86
CA GLY A 163 -7.59 13.98 -16.07
C GLY A 163 -6.73 12.72 -15.98
N SER A 164 -7.31 11.58 -16.34
CA SER A 164 -6.73 10.25 -16.12
C SER A 164 -5.37 10.02 -16.79
N TYR A 165 -5.11 10.65 -17.91
CA TYR A 165 -3.82 10.55 -18.61
C TYR A 165 -2.66 11.11 -17.78
N ALA A 166 -2.87 12.20 -17.04
CA ALA A 166 -1.84 12.79 -16.19
C ALA A 166 -1.40 11.85 -15.05
N PHE A 167 -2.30 11.00 -14.55
CA PHE A 167 -1.91 9.97 -13.59
C PHE A 167 -0.96 8.94 -14.20
N GLY A 168 -1.17 8.55 -15.47
CA GLY A 168 -0.29 7.62 -16.18
C GLY A 168 1.12 8.18 -16.44
N GLU A 169 1.27 9.50 -16.58
CA GLU A 169 2.57 10.15 -16.78
C GLU A 169 3.51 10.00 -15.58
N ARG A 170 2.97 9.75 -14.38
CA ARG A 170 3.78 9.50 -13.17
C ARG A 170 4.67 8.27 -13.24
N VAL A 171 4.41 7.36 -14.18
CA VAL A 171 5.15 6.11 -14.30
C VAL A 171 6.66 6.30 -14.40
N SER A 172 7.13 7.34 -15.09
CA SER A 172 8.55 7.64 -15.25
C SER A 172 9.27 7.98 -13.94
N ALA A 173 8.53 8.53 -12.96
CA ALA A 173 9.07 8.81 -11.63
C ALA A 173 9.02 7.58 -10.69
N LEU A 174 8.16 6.61 -11.00
CA LEU A 174 7.90 5.44 -10.15
C LEU A 174 8.83 4.27 -10.47
N LEU A 175 9.25 4.13 -11.71
CA LEU A 175 10.02 2.97 -12.17
C LEU A 175 11.49 3.31 -12.37
N GLY A 176 12.34 2.31 -12.13
CA GLY A 176 13.74 2.31 -12.56
C GLY A 176 13.87 1.94 -14.04
N ALA A 177 14.80 1.06 -14.38
CA ALA A 177 15.01 0.58 -15.75
C ALA A 177 13.98 -0.47 -16.20
N ALA A 178 12.69 -0.13 -16.16
CA ALA A 178 11.60 -1.08 -16.41
C ALA A 178 11.35 -1.33 -17.92
N ALA A 179 10.94 -2.57 -18.24
CA ALA A 179 10.52 -2.92 -19.59
C ALA A 179 9.20 -2.21 -19.99
N SER A 180 9.01 -1.93 -21.27
CA SER A 180 7.82 -1.24 -21.81
C SER A 180 6.49 -1.84 -21.36
N ARG A 181 6.43 -3.18 -21.17
CA ARG A 181 5.27 -3.90 -20.69
C ARG A 181 4.93 -3.56 -19.22
N THR A 182 5.93 -3.47 -18.36
CA THR A 182 5.77 -3.04 -16.95
C THR A 182 5.28 -1.60 -16.90
N ILE A 183 5.84 -0.74 -17.73
CA ILE A 183 5.39 0.66 -17.88
C ILE A 183 3.90 0.70 -18.22
N ALA A 184 3.47 -0.05 -19.25
CA ALA A 184 2.06 -0.08 -19.67
C ALA A 184 1.12 -0.57 -18.56
N LEU A 185 1.49 -1.61 -17.80
CA LEU A 185 0.70 -2.10 -16.67
C LEU A 185 0.53 -1.06 -15.56
N VAL A 186 1.62 -0.40 -15.17
CA VAL A 186 1.58 0.65 -14.15
C VAL A 186 0.77 1.84 -14.62
N GLN A 187 0.92 2.25 -15.90
CA GLN A 187 0.10 3.32 -16.48
C GLN A 187 -1.40 3.01 -16.43
N GLN A 188 -1.80 1.78 -16.78
CA GLN A 188 -3.21 1.36 -16.71
C GLN A 188 -3.75 1.45 -15.27
N THR A 189 -2.96 0.96 -14.30
CA THR A 189 -3.33 1.03 -12.88
C THR A 189 -3.51 2.48 -12.41
N LEU A 190 -2.58 3.36 -12.77
CA LEU A 190 -2.64 4.77 -12.40
C LEU A 190 -3.81 5.51 -13.06
N ARG A 191 -4.15 5.19 -14.31
CA ARG A 191 -5.29 5.80 -15.03
C ARG A 191 -6.65 5.41 -14.43
N ALA A 192 -6.74 4.32 -13.69
CA ALA A 192 -7.94 3.90 -12.97
C ALA A 192 -8.12 4.62 -11.60
N THR A 193 -7.32 5.64 -11.32
CA THR A 193 -7.37 6.39 -10.07
C THR A 193 -8.63 7.25 -9.99
N ASN A 194 -9.37 7.12 -8.87
CA ASN A 194 -10.46 8.04 -8.54
C ASN A 194 -9.88 9.34 -7.97
N PRO A 195 -10.20 10.52 -8.56
CA PRO A 195 -9.69 11.81 -8.13
C PRO A 195 -9.97 12.15 -6.65
N ALA A 196 -11.17 11.84 -6.16
CA ALA A 196 -11.56 12.16 -4.79
C ALA A 196 -10.75 11.35 -3.77
N GLY A 197 -10.67 10.02 -3.93
CA GLY A 197 -9.87 9.16 -3.07
C GLY A 197 -8.37 9.48 -3.14
N PHE A 198 -7.86 9.82 -4.34
CA PHE A 198 -6.49 10.26 -4.51
C PHE A 198 -6.20 11.54 -3.72
N MET A 199 -7.10 12.54 -3.75
CA MET A 199 -6.90 13.78 -3.02
C MET A 199 -7.01 13.57 -1.50
N GLN A 200 -7.91 12.71 -1.02
CA GLN A 200 -7.97 12.32 0.39
C GLN A 200 -6.64 11.69 0.86
N ALA A 201 -6.11 10.73 0.11
CA ALA A 201 -4.80 10.13 0.41
C ALA A 201 -3.65 11.15 0.33
N ALA A 202 -3.73 12.10 -0.61
CA ALA A 202 -2.75 13.18 -0.73
C ALA A 202 -2.73 14.10 0.50
N ARG A 203 -3.90 14.46 1.02
CA ARG A 203 -4.05 15.28 2.23
C ARG A 203 -3.54 14.54 3.46
N PHE A 204 -3.86 13.25 3.61
CA PHE A 204 -3.29 12.41 4.66
C PHE A 204 -1.75 12.38 4.61
N LEU A 205 -1.16 12.14 3.43
CA LEU A 205 0.31 12.11 3.29
C LEU A 205 0.98 13.47 3.56
N ALA A 206 0.27 14.56 3.33
CA ALA A 206 0.73 15.92 3.61
C ALA A 206 0.46 16.36 5.07
N GLY A 207 -0.40 15.65 5.79
CA GLY A 207 -0.80 15.98 7.16
C GLY A 207 0.29 15.73 8.20
N ASP A 208 0.09 16.30 9.39
CA ASP A 208 0.99 16.18 10.54
C ASP A 208 0.57 15.08 11.53
N ASP A 209 -0.65 14.56 11.37
CA ASP A 209 -1.19 13.51 12.22
C ASP A 209 -0.52 12.17 11.91
N THR A 210 0.65 12.00 12.51
CA THR A 210 1.47 10.80 12.32
C THR A 210 2.01 10.32 13.65
N PRO A 211 1.86 9.03 13.96
CA PRO A 211 2.49 8.44 15.12
C PRO A 211 4.01 8.66 15.12
N PRO A 212 4.66 8.66 16.29
CA PRO A 212 6.12 8.66 16.36
C PRO A 212 6.72 7.58 15.46
N LEU A 213 7.84 7.87 14.81
CA LEU A 213 8.47 6.97 13.86
C LEU A 213 8.76 5.61 14.49
N GLY A 214 8.27 4.54 13.86
CA GLY A 214 8.40 3.17 14.35
C GLY A 214 7.41 2.77 15.46
N SER A 215 6.60 3.71 15.96
CA SER A 215 5.62 3.42 17.00
C SER A 215 4.62 2.34 16.56
N GLY A 216 4.44 1.31 17.42
CA GLY A 216 3.56 0.18 17.13
C GLY A 216 4.14 -0.88 16.18
N LEU A 217 5.26 -0.65 15.52
CA LEU A 217 5.92 -1.64 14.66
C LEU A 217 6.76 -2.61 15.51
N THR A 218 6.09 -3.47 16.25
CA THR A 218 6.73 -4.47 17.14
C THR A 218 6.87 -5.85 16.48
N MET A 219 6.27 -6.04 15.30
CA MET A 219 6.37 -7.28 14.53
C MET A 219 7.65 -7.33 13.70
N PRO A 220 8.11 -8.52 13.26
CA PRO A 220 9.20 -8.62 12.29
C PRO A 220 8.89 -7.82 11.02
N LEU A 221 9.78 -6.87 10.68
CA LEU A 221 9.64 -5.98 9.53
C LEU A 221 10.77 -6.21 8.52
N LEU A 222 10.40 -6.45 7.26
CA LEU A 222 11.29 -6.43 6.11
C LEU A 222 10.95 -5.23 5.21
N MET A 223 11.92 -4.40 4.92
CA MET A 223 11.81 -3.34 3.91
C MET A 223 12.57 -3.74 2.65
N ILE A 224 11.91 -3.69 1.49
CA ILE A 224 12.45 -3.96 0.17
C ILE A 224 12.41 -2.65 -0.60
N GLN A 225 13.56 -2.04 -0.83
CA GLN A 225 13.68 -0.72 -1.43
C GLN A 225 14.42 -0.79 -2.76
N GLY A 226 13.91 -0.14 -3.80
CA GLY A 226 14.65 0.00 -5.05
C GLY A 226 15.79 1.02 -4.91
N GLU A 227 16.95 0.71 -5.48
CA GLU A 227 18.11 1.63 -5.47
C GLU A 227 17.85 2.90 -6.28
N GLU A 228 16.96 2.81 -7.30
CA GLU A 228 16.58 3.93 -8.16
C GLU A 228 15.28 4.62 -7.71
N ASP A 229 14.79 4.37 -6.49
CA ASP A 229 13.58 5.02 -5.98
C ASP A 229 13.78 6.53 -5.75
N ARG A 230 13.19 7.30 -6.66
CA ARG A 230 13.23 8.78 -6.64
C ARG A 230 12.04 9.39 -5.89
N VAL A 231 11.02 8.59 -5.55
CA VAL A 231 9.81 9.04 -4.84
C VAL A 231 10.04 9.04 -3.33
N THR A 232 10.55 7.91 -2.82
CA THR A 232 10.91 7.74 -1.41
C THR A 232 12.34 7.22 -1.28
N PRO A 233 13.36 8.05 -1.57
CA PRO A 233 14.77 7.64 -1.48
C PRO A 233 15.08 6.98 -0.13
N ALA A 234 15.85 5.88 -0.15
CA ALA A 234 16.12 5.05 1.03
C ALA A 234 16.66 5.86 2.22
N ALA A 235 17.65 6.71 1.98
CA ALA A 235 18.30 7.53 3.01
C ALA A 235 17.33 8.44 3.79
N ALA A 236 16.25 8.84 3.15
CA ALA A 236 15.25 9.74 3.72
C ALA A 236 13.98 9.02 4.23
N ASN A 237 13.88 7.72 4.06
CA ASN A 237 12.69 6.93 4.40
C ASN A 237 13.07 5.59 5.05
N ALA A 238 13.38 4.55 4.25
CA ALA A 238 13.60 3.19 4.73
C ALA A 238 14.75 3.08 5.74
N GLU A 239 15.86 3.79 5.52
CA GLU A 239 17.00 3.78 6.44
C GLU A 239 16.65 4.45 7.79
N LEU A 240 15.87 5.52 7.77
CA LEU A 240 15.44 6.18 9.01
C LEU A 240 14.49 5.27 9.79
N LEU A 241 13.57 4.59 9.10
CA LEU A 241 12.67 3.63 9.75
C LEU A 241 13.44 2.43 10.29
N ALA A 242 14.43 1.91 9.57
CA ALA A 242 15.28 0.81 10.02
C ALA A 242 16.05 1.13 11.31
N ARG A 243 16.46 2.39 11.47
CA ARG A 243 17.12 2.85 12.72
C ARG A 243 16.14 2.99 13.89
N ALA A 244 14.86 3.26 13.60
CA ALA A 244 13.84 3.49 14.62
C ALA A 244 13.15 2.20 15.09
N VAL A 245 13.19 1.12 14.29
CA VAL A 245 12.51 -0.16 14.58
C VAL A 245 13.57 -1.23 14.84
N PRO A 246 13.68 -1.74 16.07
CA PRO A 246 14.58 -2.85 16.39
C PRO A 246 14.29 -4.04 15.48
N ASP A 247 15.36 -4.73 15.03
CA ASP A 247 15.30 -5.93 14.19
C ASP A 247 14.66 -5.76 12.80
N ALA A 248 14.33 -4.53 12.39
CA ALA A 248 13.90 -4.27 11.02
C ALA A 248 15.04 -4.56 10.03
N LYS A 249 14.69 -5.25 8.95
CA LYS A 249 15.65 -5.58 7.87
C LYS A 249 15.39 -4.70 6.67
N LEU A 250 16.44 -4.10 6.11
CA LEU A 250 16.41 -3.36 4.86
C LEU A 250 17.19 -4.12 3.78
N LEU A 251 16.56 -4.36 2.65
CA LEU A 251 17.16 -4.96 1.47
C LEU A 251 16.99 -4.02 0.28
N MET A 252 18.11 -3.68 -0.35
CA MET A 252 18.12 -2.85 -1.56
C MET A 252 18.05 -3.75 -2.80
N LEU A 253 17.26 -3.34 -3.80
CA LEU A 253 17.15 -4.03 -5.09
C LEU A 253 17.70 -3.16 -6.21
N ALA A 254 18.79 -3.60 -6.81
CA ALA A 254 19.41 -2.93 -7.95
C ALA A 254 18.47 -2.88 -9.16
N GLY A 255 18.48 -1.76 -9.90
CA GLY A 255 17.69 -1.54 -11.09
C GLY A 255 16.19 -1.37 -10.86
N CYS A 256 15.73 -1.35 -9.61
CA CYS A 256 14.34 -1.11 -9.26
C CYS A 256 14.13 0.31 -8.76
N GLY A 257 13.00 0.90 -9.14
CA GLY A 257 12.50 2.16 -8.63
C GLY A 257 11.59 2.00 -7.40
N HIS A 258 10.49 2.74 -7.42
CA HIS A 258 9.52 2.81 -6.30
C HIS A 258 8.61 1.58 -6.18
N LEU A 259 8.55 0.73 -7.21
CA LEU A 259 7.62 -0.39 -7.31
C LEU A 259 8.33 -1.73 -7.51
N PRO A 260 9.23 -2.15 -6.61
CA PRO A 260 10.01 -3.39 -6.79
C PRO A 260 9.14 -4.64 -6.95
N GLU A 261 7.93 -4.68 -6.38
CA GLU A 261 6.96 -5.76 -6.50
C GLU A 261 6.39 -5.93 -7.92
N VAL A 262 6.49 -4.88 -8.74
CA VAL A 262 6.09 -4.90 -10.16
C VAL A 262 7.30 -5.01 -11.07
N GLU A 263 8.43 -4.43 -10.69
CA GLU A 263 9.67 -4.40 -11.48
C GLU A 263 10.45 -5.72 -11.41
N ALA A 264 10.52 -6.31 -10.21
CA ALA A 264 11.20 -7.58 -9.94
C ALA A 264 10.30 -8.61 -9.24
N PRO A 265 9.10 -8.94 -9.80
CA PRO A 265 8.05 -9.66 -9.07
C PRO A 265 8.47 -11.03 -8.57
N ALA A 266 9.27 -11.79 -9.31
CA ALA A 266 9.73 -13.09 -8.86
C ALA A 266 10.63 -13.00 -7.63
N ARG A 267 11.54 -12.00 -7.62
CA ARG A 267 12.43 -11.79 -6.49
C ARG A 267 11.67 -11.29 -5.26
N VAL A 268 10.72 -10.39 -5.46
CA VAL A 268 9.89 -9.87 -4.35
C VAL A 268 9.00 -10.98 -3.80
N ASN A 269 8.39 -11.83 -4.64
CA ASN A 269 7.59 -12.97 -4.18
C ASN A 269 8.43 -13.97 -3.35
N GLU A 270 9.65 -14.28 -3.78
CA GLU A 270 10.58 -15.11 -2.99
C GLU A 270 10.87 -14.49 -1.61
N LEU A 271 11.12 -13.19 -1.55
CA LEU A 271 11.39 -12.48 -0.30
C LEU A 271 10.16 -12.44 0.61
N ILE A 272 8.97 -12.24 0.04
CA ILE A 272 7.69 -12.31 0.77
C ILE A 272 7.53 -13.70 1.38
N GLU A 273 7.65 -14.75 0.59
CA GLU A 273 7.50 -16.13 1.06
C GLU A 273 8.50 -16.45 2.17
N ARG A 274 9.77 -16.13 1.98
CA ARG A 274 10.81 -16.36 3.00
C ARG A 274 10.56 -15.60 4.30
N HIS A 275 10.09 -14.36 4.23
CA HIS A 275 9.84 -13.58 5.42
C HIS A 275 8.58 -14.03 6.17
N LEU A 276 7.54 -14.44 5.45
CA LEU A 276 6.26 -14.83 6.04
C LEU A 276 6.24 -16.30 6.51
N CYS A 277 7.00 -17.21 5.85
CA CYS A 277 7.05 -18.64 6.18
C CYS A 277 8.13 -19.01 7.20
N VAL A 278 8.78 -18.06 7.87
CA VAL A 278 9.71 -18.42 8.96
C VAL A 278 8.90 -19.07 10.08
N CYS A 279 9.00 -20.42 10.19
CA CYS A 279 8.53 -21.13 11.36
C CYS A 279 9.16 -20.47 12.59
N SER A 280 8.34 -20.02 13.54
CA SER A 280 8.79 -19.75 14.89
C SER A 280 9.50 -21.02 15.36
N LYS A 281 10.84 -20.96 15.53
CA LYS A 281 11.52 -21.99 16.29
C LYS A 281 10.89 -21.93 17.68
N THR A 282 10.01 -22.89 17.95
CA THR A 282 9.52 -23.19 19.29
C THR A 282 10.70 -23.49 20.19
#